data_de1b49ed3369d4079d1d1b668ab10cb9
#
_entry.id   de1b49ed3369d4079d1d1b668ab10cb9
#
_cell.length_a   1.000
_cell.length_b   1.000
_cell.length_c   1.000
_cell.angle_alpha   90.00
_cell.angle_beta   90.00
_cell.angle_gamma   90.00
#
_symmetry.space_group_name_H-M   'P 1'
#
loop_
_entity.id
_entity.type
_entity.pdbx_description
1 polymer ?
#
loop_
_entity_poly.entity_id
_entity_poly.type
_entity_poly.pdbx_seq_one_letter_code
_entity_poly.pdbx_strand_id
1 'polypeptide(L)' 'MSHKEDLQKRENDLQAEIQELSKTFELRKEEFLKVQGALEMLQILENEKASKET' A
#
# COMPACT_ATOMS: atom_id res chain seq x y z
N MET A 1 -18.42 10.80 35.06
CA MET A 1 -17.77 10.66 33.75
C MET A 1 -18.53 11.44 32.72
N SER A 2 -17.88 12.29 31.99
CA SER A 2 -18.57 13.06 31.01
C SER A 2 -18.47 12.40 29.63
N HIS A 3 -19.52 12.49 28.86
CA HIS A 3 -19.53 12.01 27.48
C HIS A 3 -18.43 12.67 26.65
N LYS A 4 -18.10 13.89 27.00
CA LYS A 4 -17.04 14.64 26.32
C LYS A 4 -15.68 13.96 26.47
N GLU A 5 -15.36 13.51 27.67
CA GLU A 5 -14.08 12.83 27.91
C GLU A 5 -14.01 11.50 27.17
N ASP A 6 -15.11 10.74 27.17
CA ASP A 6 -15.18 9.48 26.43
C ASP A 6 -15.00 9.69 24.94
N LEU A 7 -15.63 10.72 24.38
CA LEU A 7 -15.52 11.03 22.97
C LEU A 7 -14.11 11.51 22.60
N GLN A 8 -13.48 12.29 23.46
CA GLN A 8 -12.09 12.73 23.22
C GLN A 8 -11.13 11.58 23.21
N LYS A 9 -11.31 10.62 24.12
CA LYS A 9 -10.48 9.42 24.16
C LYS A 9 -10.65 8.61 22.86
N ARG A 10 -11.89 8.44 22.45
CA ARG A 10 -12.18 7.71 21.22
C ARG A 10 -11.59 8.41 20.01
N GLU A 11 -11.66 9.72 19.96
CA GLU A 11 -11.07 10.51 18.88
C GLU A 11 -9.57 10.27 18.81
N ASN A 12 -8.88 10.30 19.96
CA ASN A 12 -7.44 10.07 20.01
C ASN A 12 -7.09 8.66 19.56
N ASP A 13 -7.85 7.67 20.01
CA ASP A 13 -7.63 6.27 19.62
C ASP A 13 -7.80 6.09 18.12
N LEU A 14 -8.86 6.67 17.54
CA LEU A 14 -9.11 6.58 16.11
C LEU A 14 -8.02 7.29 15.30
N GLN A 15 -7.55 8.42 15.79
CA GLN A 15 -6.49 9.15 15.13
C GLN A 15 -5.20 8.33 15.08
N ALA A 16 -4.87 7.65 16.18
CA ALA A 16 -3.70 6.77 16.24
C ALA A 16 -3.85 5.59 15.27
N GLU A 17 -5.03 4.99 15.20
CA GLU A 17 -5.31 3.91 14.26
C GLU A 17 -5.16 4.35 12.81
N ILE A 18 -5.66 5.53 12.49
CA ILE A 18 -5.55 6.11 11.14
C ILE A 18 -4.09 6.30 10.76
N GLN A 19 -3.27 6.78 11.69
CA GLN A 19 -1.85 6.98 11.43
C GLN A 19 -1.14 5.65 11.18
N GLU A 20 -1.46 4.62 11.96
CA GLU A 20 -0.89 3.29 11.76
C GLU A 20 -1.32 2.67 10.44
N LEU A 21 -2.59 2.80 10.10
CA LEU A 21 -3.10 2.30 8.83
C LEU A 21 -2.47 3.03 7.65
N SER A 22 -2.21 4.32 7.80
CA SER A 22 -1.54 5.12 6.78
C SER A 22 -0.12 4.61 6.53
N LYS A 23 0.63 4.31 7.59
CA LYS A 23 1.98 3.76 7.47
C LYS A 23 1.96 2.40 6.79
N THR A 24 1.03 1.54 7.19
CA THR A 24 0.88 0.22 6.58
C THR A 24 0.53 0.35 5.10
N PHE A 25 -0.36 1.27 4.78
CA PHE A 25 -0.75 1.52 3.41
C PHE A 25 0.45 1.93 2.55
N GLU A 26 1.28 2.84 3.05
CA GLU A 26 2.46 3.28 2.32
C GLU A 26 3.44 2.14 2.06
N LEU A 27 3.66 1.29 3.07
CA LEU A 27 4.54 0.12 2.91
C LEU A 27 3.99 -0.86 1.89
N ARG A 28 2.69 -1.15 1.94
CA ARG A 28 2.07 -2.06 0.98
C ARG A 28 2.06 -1.48 -0.42
N LYS A 29 1.87 -0.18 -0.53
CA LYS A 29 1.93 0.52 -1.81
C LYS A 29 3.31 0.39 -2.43
N GLU A 30 4.36 0.55 -1.64
CA GLU A 30 5.72 0.39 -2.14
C GLU A 30 5.97 -1.03 -2.64
N GLU A 31 5.52 -2.03 -1.89
CA GLU A 31 5.62 -3.43 -2.32
C GLU A 31 4.87 -3.67 -3.62
N PHE A 32 3.67 -3.13 -3.71
CA PHE A 32 2.85 -3.26 -4.91
C PHE A 32 3.56 -2.68 -6.13
N LEU A 33 4.13 -1.49 -5.99
CA LEU A 33 4.84 -0.82 -7.09
C LEU A 33 6.06 -1.62 -7.52
N LYS A 34 6.78 -2.22 -6.59
CA LYS A 34 7.94 -3.07 -6.90
C LYS A 34 7.51 -4.31 -7.68
N VAL A 35 6.45 -4.96 -7.24
CA VAL A 35 5.92 -6.14 -7.92
C VAL A 35 5.42 -5.77 -9.31
N GLN A 36 4.72 -4.65 -9.43
CA GLN A 36 4.21 -4.17 -10.71
C GLN A 36 5.35 -3.90 -11.68
N GLY A 37 6.41 -3.25 -11.21
CA GLY A 37 7.59 -2.99 -12.03
C GLY A 37 8.27 -4.28 -12.49
N ALA A 38 8.37 -5.27 -11.58
CA ALA A 38 8.96 -6.55 -11.92
C ALA A 38 8.13 -7.28 -12.98
N LEU A 39 6.80 -7.24 -12.84
CA LEU A 39 5.90 -7.84 -13.84
C LEU A 39 6.03 -7.17 -15.20
N GLU A 40 6.11 -5.85 -15.23
CA GLU A 40 6.30 -5.11 -16.48
C GLU A 40 7.60 -5.50 -17.14
N MET A 41 8.68 -5.63 -16.38
CA MET A 41 9.97 -6.03 -16.91
C MET A 41 9.91 -7.44 -17.51
N LEU A 42 9.26 -8.37 -16.82
CA LEU A 42 9.10 -9.74 -17.32
C LEU A 42 8.27 -9.76 -18.60
N GLN A 43 7.23 -8.95 -18.68
CA GLN A 43 6.40 -8.86 -19.89
C GLN A 43 7.20 -8.33 -21.07
N ILE A 44 8.03 -7.33 -20.83
CA ILE A 44 8.90 -6.77 -21.90
C ILE A 44 9.87 -7.84 -22.39
N LEU A 45 10.50 -8.57 -21.47
CA LEU A 45 11.43 -9.64 -21.82
C LEU A 45 10.74 -10.77 -22.60
N GLU A 46 9.53 -11.14 -22.21
CA GLU A 46 8.75 -12.16 -22.90
C GLU A 46 8.37 -11.69 -24.30
N ASN A 47 7.97 -10.43 -24.46
CA ASN A 47 7.64 -9.88 -25.77
C ASN A 47 8.85 -9.82 -26.70
N GLU A 48 10.02 -9.45 -26.16
CA GLU A 48 11.25 -9.46 -26.95
C GLU A 48 11.63 -10.85 -27.41
N LYS A 49 11.48 -11.83 -26.52
CA LYS A 49 11.77 -13.23 -26.85
C LYS A 49 10.83 -13.74 -27.91
N ALA A 50 9.54 -13.42 -27.81
CA ALA A 50 8.55 -13.80 -28.81
C ALA A 50 8.85 -13.15 -30.17
N SER A 51 9.26 -11.88 -30.17
CA SER A 51 9.65 -11.18 -31.42
C SER A 51 10.85 -11.84 -32.10
N LYS A 52 11.80 -12.31 -31.32
CA LYS A 52 13.01 -12.96 -31.86
C LYS A 52 12.76 -14.33 -32.44
N GLU A 53 11.71 -15.00 -31.98
CA GLU A 53 11.34 -16.33 -32.46
C GLU A 53 10.58 -16.31 -33.78
N THR A 54 10.09 -15.15 -34.14
CA THR A 54 9.44 -14.98 -35.42
C THR A 54 10.41 -14.44 -36.48
#